data_74dde86e8fa3e05cf09ba54cbc812a1b
#
_entry.id   74dde86e8fa3e05cf09ba54cbc812a1b
#
_cell.length_a   1.000
_cell.length_b   1.000
_cell.length_c   1.000
_cell.angle_alpha   90.00
_cell.angle_beta   90.00
_cell.angle_gamma   90.00
#
_symmetry.space_group_name_H-M   'P 1'
#
loop_
_entity.id
_entity.type
_entity.pdbx_description
1 polymer ?
#
loop_
_entity_poly.entity_id
_entity_poly.type
_entity_poly.pdbx_seq_one_letter_code
_entity_poly.pdbx_strand_id
1 'polypeptide(L)'
;MICLGARVFAGMSNFQPVFADARGLDYASFFLTYTITVVVLRLVLARLKGGKNPYFSIAMLQYLMCLSVAVFIFSGASLPLYLLVAVLFGIGYGVSYPMLVTMAANDAREDLSAQTLQLFALTYFVGIFGFPLVAGWMIVEVGTRPLLVIIAVLAFIEATLALRRSMQL
;
A
#
# COMPACT_ATOMS: atom_id res chain seq x y z
N MET A 1 7.19 6.03 7.34
CA MET A 1 6.06 5.18 6.97
C MET A 1 5.35 5.67 5.71
N ILE A 2 4.69 6.84 5.71
CA ILE A 2 3.85 7.26 4.56
C ILE A 2 4.56 7.30 3.20
N CYS A 3 5.82 7.75 3.15
CA CYS A 3 6.61 7.77 1.91
C CYS A 3 6.88 6.35 1.36
N LEU A 4 7.05 5.37 2.25
CA LEU A 4 7.25 3.97 1.86
C LEU A 4 5.96 3.37 1.30
N GLY A 5 4.83 3.55 1.99
CA GLY A 5 3.52 3.11 1.52
C GLY A 5 3.13 3.75 0.19
N ALA A 6 3.43 5.04 0.01
CA ALA A 6 3.21 5.75 -1.25
C ALA A 6 4.01 5.11 -2.41
N ARG A 7 5.27 4.71 -2.17
CA ARG A 7 6.11 4.01 -3.15
C ARG A 7 5.56 2.62 -3.50
N VAL A 8 5.15 1.86 -2.48
CA VAL A 8 4.53 0.54 -2.68
C VAL A 8 3.25 0.68 -3.53
N PHE A 9 2.39 1.63 -3.16
CA PHE A 9 1.17 1.90 -3.92
C PHE A 9 1.48 2.34 -5.36
N ALA A 10 2.40 3.29 -5.55
CA ALA A 10 2.78 3.77 -6.87
C ALA A 10 3.37 2.65 -7.74
N GLY A 11 4.24 1.81 -7.18
CA GLY A 11 4.82 0.67 -7.88
C GLY A 11 3.79 -0.36 -8.30
N MET A 12 2.88 -0.72 -7.39
CA MET A 12 1.81 -1.68 -7.69
C MET A 12 0.76 -1.14 -8.65
N SER A 13 0.36 0.14 -8.52
CA SER A 13 -0.74 0.70 -9.31
C SER A 13 -0.29 1.16 -10.70
N ASN A 14 0.80 1.92 -10.80
CA ASN A 14 1.20 2.53 -12.07
C ASN A 14 1.73 1.49 -13.08
N PHE A 15 2.28 0.38 -12.60
CA PHE A 15 2.86 -0.66 -13.44
C PHE A 15 1.98 -1.91 -13.57
N GLN A 16 0.74 -1.89 -13.08
CA GLN A 16 -0.20 -3.00 -13.26
C GLN A 16 -0.42 -3.39 -14.72
N PRO A 17 -0.55 -2.45 -15.69
CA PRO A 17 -0.64 -2.83 -17.09
C PRO A 17 0.55 -3.69 -17.55
N VAL A 18 1.77 -3.28 -17.18
CA VAL A 18 3.01 -4.01 -17.53
C VAL A 18 3.06 -5.38 -16.84
N PHE A 19 2.66 -5.45 -15.57
CA PHE A 19 2.64 -6.72 -14.82
C PHE A 19 1.59 -7.69 -15.33
N ALA A 20 0.42 -7.18 -15.71
CA ALA A 20 -0.68 -7.98 -16.26
C ALA A 20 -0.36 -8.50 -17.67
N ASP A 21 0.15 -7.62 -18.54
CA ASP A 21 0.55 -7.98 -19.91
C ASP A 21 1.61 -9.08 -19.92
N ALA A 22 2.63 -8.96 -19.08
CA ALA A 22 3.68 -9.98 -18.90
C ALA A 22 3.14 -11.36 -18.46
N ARG A 23 1.89 -11.44 -17.99
CA ARG A 23 1.22 -12.65 -17.51
C ARG A 23 0.04 -13.07 -18.38
N GLY A 24 -0.29 -12.31 -19.41
CA GLY A 24 -1.49 -12.53 -20.24
C GLY A 24 -2.81 -12.31 -19.47
N LEU A 25 -2.81 -11.39 -18.50
CA LEU A 25 -3.96 -11.06 -17.66
C LEU A 25 -4.46 -9.65 -17.97
N ASP A 26 -5.75 -9.40 -17.69
CA ASP A 26 -6.34 -8.07 -17.84
C ASP A 26 -6.15 -7.25 -16.55
N TYR A 27 -5.44 -6.13 -16.66
CA TYR A 27 -5.22 -5.21 -15.54
C TYR A 27 -6.51 -4.55 -15.03
N ALA A 28 -7.54 -4.42 -15.86
CA ALA A 28 -8.83 -3.85 -15.45
C ALA A 28 -9.48 -4.70 -14.35
N SER A 29 -9.34 -6.03 -14.41
CA SER A 29 -9.84 -6.95 -13.39
C SER A 29 -9.20 -6.70 -12.01
N PHE A 30 -7.90 -6.35 -11.97
CA PHE A 30 -7.21 -5.98 -10.74
C PHE A 30 -7.80 -4.71 -10.14
N PHE A 31 -7.89 -3.64 -10.93
CA PHE A 31 -8.39 -2.36 -10.44
C PHE A 31 -9.85 -2.42 -10.00
N LEU A 32 -10.69 -3.16 -10.74
CA LEU A 32 -12.08 -3.38 -10.37
C LEU A 32 -12.18 -4.09 -9.02
N THR A 33 -11.46 -5.19 -8.86
CA THR A 33 -11.45 -5.98 -7.62
C THR A 33 -10.89 -5.17 -6.45
N TYR A 34 -9.78 -4.46 -6.66
CA TYR A 34 -9.18 -3.56 -5.68
C TYR A 34 -10.19 -2.49 -5.23
N THR A 35 -10.82 -1.79 -6.18
CA THR A 35 -11.75 -0.70 -5.90
C THR A 35 -12.98 -1.20 -5.14
N ILE A 36 -13.59 -2.31 -5.58
CA ILE A 36 -14.73 -2.93 -4.88
C ILE A 36 -14.33 -3.29 -3.44
N THR A 37 -13.17 -3.91 -3.26
CA THR A 37 -12.67 -4.28 -1.93
C THR A 37 -12.53 -3.05 -1.03
N VAL A 38 -11.90 -1.99 -1.51
CA VAL A 38 -11.70 -0.75 -0.74
C VAL A 38 -13.03 -0.10 -0.37
N VAL A 39 -13.97 -0.01 -1.32
CA VAL A 39 -15.29 0.60 -1.08
C VAL A 39 -16.07 -0.20 -0.04
N VAL A 40 -16.18 -1.51 -0.22
CA VAL A 40 -16.90 -2.40 0.71
C VAL A 40 -16.31 -2.32 2.11
N LEU A 41 -14.98 -2.39 2.22
CA LEU A 41 -14.31 -2.30 3.52
C LEU A 41 -14.54 -0.96 4.20
N ARG A 42 -14.48 0.15 3.49
CA ARG A 42 -14.74 1.48 4.06
C ARG A 42 -16.17 1.60 4.59
N LEU A 43 -17.15 1.05 3.88
CA LEU A 43 -18.55 1.03 4.32
C LEU A 43 -18.75 0.16 5.57
N VAL A 44 -18.08 -1.00 5.62
CA VAL A 44 -18.13 -1.92 6.78
C VAL A 44 -17.39 -1.30 7.98
N LEU A 45 -16.16 -0.81 7.77
CA LEU A 45 -15.33 -0.26 8.85
C LEU A 45 -15.86 1.07 9.40
N ALA A 46 -16.60 1.85 8.60
CA ALA A 46 -17.27 3.06 9.09
C ALA A 46 -18.24 2.79 10.25
N ARG A 47 -18.70 1.54 10.38
CA ARG A 47 -19.60 1.10 11.46
C ARG A 47 -18.87 0.49 12.67
N LEU A 48 -17.58 0.23 12.54
CA LEU A 48 -16.79 -0.39 13.61
C LEU A 48 -16.04 0.68 14.40
N LYS A 49 -16.14 0.59 15.74
CA LYS A 49 -15.33 1.42 16.63
C LYS A 49 -13.87 0.96 16.52
N GLY A 50 -12.93 1.91 16.37
CA GLY A 50 -11.51 1.64 16.24
C GLY A 50 -10.95 0.80 17.41
N GLY A 51 -9.94 -0.01 17.12
CA GLY A 51 -9.26 -0.85 18.11
C GLY A 51 -8.47 -0.02 19.15
N LYS A 52 -8.08 -0.66 20.26
CA LYS A 52 -7.34 -0.02 21.36
C LYS A 52 -5.94 0.49 20.95
N ASN A 53 -5.31 -0.13 19.96
CA ASN A 53 -3.98 0.26 19.46
C ASN A 53 -4.03 0.43 17.93
N PRO A 54 -4.20 1.67 17.43
CA PRO A 54 -4.32 1.91 15.99
C PRO A 54 -3.04 1.60 15.22
N TYR A 55 -1.86 1.81 15.81
CA TYR A 55 -0.57 1.49 15.16
C TYR A 55 -0.37 0.00 14.97
N PHE A 56 -0.85 -0.84 15.90
CA PHE A 56 -0.84 -2.28 15.72
C PHE A 56 -1.74 -2.71 14.54
N SER A 57 -2.94 -2.13 14.44
CA SER A 57 -3.85 -2.39 13.33
C SER A 57 -3.24 -1.97 11.98
N ILE A 58 -2.58 -0.81 11.93
CA ILE A 58 -1.84 -0.35 10.76
C ILE A 58 -0.73 -1.34 10.40
N ALA A 59 0.07 -1.81 11.38
CA ALA A 59 1.13 -2.77 11.13
C ALA A 59 0.60 -4.08 10.51
N MET A 60 -0.50 -4.62 11.03
CA MET A 60 -1.12 -5.83 10.48
C MET A 60 -1.60 -5.63 9.05
N LEU A 61 -2.23 -4.50 8.76
CA LEU A 61 -2.68 -4.16 7.40
C LEU A 61 -1.50 -4.02 6.43
N GLN A 62 -0.39 -3.44 6.88
CA GLN A 62 0.81 -3.29 6.06
C GLN A 62 1.56 -4.61 5.85
N TYR A 63 1.55 -5.52 6.83
CA TYR A 63 2.01 -6.90 6.60
C TYR A 63 1.13 -7.64 5.61
N LEU A 64 -0.19 -7.41 5.63
CA LEU A 64 -1.10 -7.97 4.63
C LEU A 64 -0.80 -7.41 3.23
N MET A 65 -0.49 -6.12 3.13
CA MET A 65 -0.04 -5.50 1.88
C MET A 65 1.29 -6.12 1.41
N CYS A 66 2.25 -6.34 2.30
CA CYS A 66 3.49 -7.04 1.97
C CYS A 66 3.24 -8.46 1.46
N LEU A 67 2.35 -9.21 2.14
CA LEU A 67 1.92 -10.54 1.71
C LEU A 67 1.29 -10.53 0.31
N SER A 68 0.46 -9.52 0.02
CA SER A 68 -0.13 -9.33 -1.31
C SER A 68 0.96 -9.25 -2.39
N VAL A 69 1.99 -8.42 -2.19
CA VAL A 69 3.10 -8.29 -3.15
C VAL A 69 3.90 -9.59 -3.25
N ALA A 70 4.15 -10.28 -2.13
CA ALA A 70 4.83 -11.56 -2.11
C ALA A 70 4.06 -12.63 -2.91
N VAL A 71 2.74 -12.74 -2.71
CA VAL A 71 1.87 -13.64 -3.50
C VAL A 71 1.92 -13.25 -4.97
N PHE A 72 1.96 -11.96 -5.30
CA PHE A 72 2.02 -11.49 -6.69
C PHE A 72 3.29 -11.92 -7.41
N ILE A 73 4.45 -11.97 -6.72
CA ILE A 73 5.71 -12.46 -7.30
C ILE A 73 5.55 -13.90 -7.82
N PHE A 74 4.76 -14.72 -7.12
CA PHE A 74 4.57 -16.15 -7.41
C PHE A 74 3.27 -16.50 -8.14
N SER A 75 2.39 -15.52 -8.40
CA SER A 75 1.04 -15.78 -8.95
C SER A 75 1.03 -16.34 -10.39
N GLY A 76 2.10 -16.11 -11.17
CA GLY A 76 2.15 -16.51 -12.57
C GLY A 76 0.98 -15.92 -13.38
N ALA A 77 0.40 -16.72 -14.29
CA ALA A 77 -0.75 -16.38 -15.12
C ALA A 77 -2.11 -16.79 -14.47
N SER A 78 -2.13 -17.06 -13.16
CA SER A 78 -3.34 -17.50 -12.46
C SER A 78 -4.25 -16.31 -12.12
N LEU A 79 -5.40 -16.21 -12.81
CA LEU A 79 -6.41 -15.19 -12.55
C LEU A 79 -6.92 -15.21 -11.10
N PRO A 80 -7.25 -16.36 -10.47
CA PRO A 80 -7.70 -16.38 -9.08
C PRO A 80 -6.65 -15.79 -8.10
N LEU A 81 -5.38 -16.12 -8.29
CA LEU A 81 -4.30 -15.56 -7.46
C LEU A 81 -4.14 -14.06 -7.72
N TYR A 82 -4.27 -13.62 -8.95
CA TYR A 82 -4.21 -12.21 -9.32
C TYR A 82 -5.33 -11.38 -8.66
N LEU A 83 -6.56 -11.89 -8.65
CA LEU A 83 -7.68 -11.28 -7.95
C LEU A 83 -7.50 -11.31 -6.42
N LEU A 84 -6.96 -12.40 -5.88
CA LEU A 84 -6.61 -12.47 -4.46
C LEU A 84 -5.58 -11.39 -4.07
N VAL A 85 -4.56 -11.18 -4.89
CA VAL A 85 -3.59 -10.09 -4.71
C VAL A 85 -4.29 -8.74 -4.66
N ALA A 86 -5.24 -8.47 -5.56
CA ALA A 86 -6.00 -7.22 -5.58
C ALA A 86 -6.83 -7.03 -4.30
N VAL A 87 -7.46 -8.09 -3.79
CA VAL A 87 -8.21 -8.08 -2.51
C VAL A 87 -7.26 -7.79 -1.35
N LEU A 88 -6.18 -8.54 -1.20
CA LEU A 88 -5.21 -8.37 -0.11
C LEU A 88 -4.59 -6.97 -0.12
N PHE A 89 -4.25 -6.47 -1.31
CA PHE A 89 -3.71 -5.13 -1.49
C PHE A 89 -4.74 -4.05 -1.13
N GLY A 90 -6.01 -4.24 -1.54
CA GLY A 90 -7.13 -3.37 -1.19
C GLY A 90 -7.40 -3.31 0.31
N ILE A 91 -7.34 -4.44 1.01
CA ILE A 91 -7.46 -4.49 2.47
C ILE A 91 -6.26 -3.77 3.10
N GLY A 92 -5.04 -4.15 2.74
CA GLY A 92 -3.81 -3.63 3.31
C GLY A 92 -3.68 -2.12 3.15
N TYR A 93 -3.64 -1.65 1.91
CA TYR A 93 -3.44 -0.24 1.60
C TYR A 93 -4.71 0.60 1.80
N GLY A 94 -5.86 0.13 1.31
CA GLY A 94 -7.11 0.89 1.29
C GLY A 94 -7.63 1.28 2.68
N VAL A 95 -7.27 0.51 3.71
CA VAL A 95 -7.62 0.78 5.11
C VAL A 95 -6.49 1.47 5.86
N SER A 96 -5.23 1.07 5.65
CA SER A 96 -4.09 1.64 6.40
C SER A 96 -3.84 3.11 6.09
N TYR A 97 -4.01 3.53 4.82
CA TYR A 97 -3.77 4.92 4.42
C TYR A 97 -4.66 5.94 5.16
N PRO A 98 -6.01 5.81 5.18
CA PRO A 98 -6.85 6.71 5.96
C PRO A 98 -6.54 6.69 7.47
N MET A 99 -6.17 5.53 8.01
CA MET A 99 -5.75 5.42 9.42
C MET A 99 -4.48 6.22 9.68
N LEU A 100 -3.47 6.13 8.79
CA LEU A 100 -2.23 6.92 8.90
C LEU A 100 -2.50 8.43 8.84
N VAL A 101 -3.41 8.88 7.96
CA VAL A 101 -3.83 10.29 7.91
C VAL A 101 -4.45 10.74 9.23
N THR A 102 -5.38 9.94 9.76
CA THR A 102 -6.03 10.22 11.04
C THR A 102 -5.03 10.26 12.19
N MET A 103 -4.08 9.32 12.23
CA MET A 103 -3.05 9.31 13.27
C MET A 103 -2.10 10.51 13.15
N ALA A 104 -1.73 10.90 11.94
CA ALA A 104 -0.91 12.09 11.73
C ALA A 104 -1.61 13.37 12.21
N ALA A 105 -2.93 13.46 12.02
CA ALA A 105 -3.72 14.58 12.55
C ALA A 105 -3.85 14.55 14.08
N ASN A 106 -4.09 13.37 14.66
CA ASN A 106 -4.30 13.23 16.11
C ASN A 106 -2.99 13.36 16.93
N ASP A 107 -1.85 12.93 16.37
CA ASP A 107 -0.54 13.04 17.03
C ASP A 107 0.05 14.45 16.91
N ALA A 108 -0.52 15.30 16.05
CA ALA A 108 -0.09 16.69 15.91
C ALA A 108 -0.61 17.55 17.04
N ARG A 109 0.18 18.57 17.42
CA ARG A 109 -0.34 19.65 18.28
C ARG A 109 -1.46 20.38 17.56
N GLU A 110 -2.48 20.84 18.29
CA GLU A 110 -3.66 21.52 17.71
C GLU A 110 -3.28 22.69 16.81
N ASP A 111 -2.29 23.50 17.22
CA ASP A 111 -1.78 24.66 16.48
C ASP A 111 -0.97 24.29 15.22
N LEU A 112 -0.47 23.04 15.11
CA LEU A 112 0.35 22.55 14.01
C LEU A 112 -0.32 21.48 13.15
N SER A 113 -1.56 21.13 13.42
CA SER A 113 -2.27 20.03 12.72
C SER A 113 -2.32 20.24 11.20
N ALA A 114 -2.64 21.46 10.73
CA ALA A 114 -2.66 21.78 9.31
C ALA A 114 -1.28 21.63 8.67
N GLN A 115 -0.22 22.09 9.31
CA GLN A 115 1.16 21.97 8.81
C GLN A 115 1.62 20.50 8.78
N THR A 116 1.25 19.72 9.79
CA THR A 116 1.54 18.29 9.86
C THR A 116 0.88 17.54 8.71
N LEU A 117 -0.37 17.83 8.40
CA LEU A 117 -1.08 17.23 7.27
C LEU A 117 -0.51 17.67 5.91
N GLN A 118 -0.06 18.93 5.78
CA GLN A 118 0.64 19.40 4.59
C GLN A 118 1.98 18.65 4.39
N LEU A 119 2.76 18.50 5.45
CA LEU A 119 4.03 17.74 5.40
C LEU A 119 3.77 16.26 5.09
N PHE A 120 2.72 15.68 5.66
CA PHE A 120 2.28 14.33 5.35
C PHE A 120 1.96 14.18 3.87
N ALA A 121 1.15 15.11 3.31
CA ALA A 121 0.78 15.12 1.90
C ALA A 121 2.01 15.30 1.00
N LEU A 122 2.91 16.24 1.32
CA LEU A 122 4.15 16.44 0.58
C LEU A 122 5.01 15.16 0.55
N THR A 123 5.19 14.54 1.71
CA THR A 123 5.95 13.29 1.83
C THR A 123 5.31 12.15 1.04
N TYR A 124 3.98 12.09 1.02
CA TYR A 124 3.22 11.14 0.21
C TYR A 124 3.44 11.39 -1.29
N PHE A 125 3.35 12.64 -1.76
CA PHE A 125 3.56 12.99 -3.16
C PHE A 125 4.99 12.71 -3.63
N VAL A 126 5.99 12.95 -2.80
CA VAL A 126 7.38 12.55 -3.10
C VAL A 126 7.48 11.03 -3.33
N GLY A 127 6.77 10.24 -2.54
CA GLY A 127 6.72 8.80 -2.74
C GLY A 127 6.01 8.37 -4.03
N ILE A 128 4.81 8.92 -4.25
CA ILE A 128 3.93 8.47 -5.35
C ILE A 128 4.40 8.93 -6.73
N PHE A 129 5.02 10.11 -6.84
CA PHE A 129 5.54 10.63 -8.10
C PHE A 129 7.03 10.36 -8.33
N GLY A 130 7.83 10.29 -7.26
CA GLY A 130 9.25 10.03 -7.38
C GLY A 130 9.58 8.55 -7.67
N PHE A 131 8.87 7.63 -7.02
CA PHE A 131 9.16 6.20 -7.19
C PHE A 131 8.92 5.67 -8.62
N PRO A 132 7.89 6.06 -9.37
CA PRO A 132 7.69 5.61 -10.75
C PRO A 132 8.85 5.89 -11.69
N LEU A 133 9.61 6.97 -11.48
CA LEU A 133 10.80 7.26 -12.26
C LEU A 133 11.86 6.16 -12.09
N VAL A 134 12.12 5.78 -10.84
CA VAL A 134 13.06 4.70 -10.52
C VAL A 134 12.51 3.35 -10.96
N ALA A 135 11.24 3.09 -10.72
CA ALA A 135 10.59 1.83 -11.07
C ALA A 135 10.50 1.61 -12.59
N GLY A 136 10.22 2.67 -13.36
CA GLY A 136 10.22 2.61 -14.82
C GLY A 136 11.60 2.27 -15.38
N TRP A 137 12.63 2.93 -14.89
CA TRP A 137 14.02 2.60 -15.24
C TRP A 137 14.36 1.14 -14.90
N MET A 138 13.98 0.69 -13.69
CA MET A 138 14.23 -0.69 -13.27
C MET A 138 13.53 -1.74 -14.14
N ILE A 139 12.29 -1.48 -14.59
CA ILE A 139 11.57 -2.41 -15.46
C ILE A 139 12.33 -2.62 -16.78
N VAL A 140 12.89 -1.53 -17.34
CA VAL A 140 13.61 -1.58 -18.62
C VAL A 140 14.94 -2.29 -18.48
N GLU A 141 15.73 -1.97 -17.45
CA GLU A 141 17.10 -2.45 -17.30
C GLU A 141 17.19 -3.83 -16.60
N VAL A 142 16.31 -4.10 -15.63
CA VAL A 142 16.46 -5.25 -14.73
C VAL A 142 15.23 -6.18 -14.78
N GLY A 143 14.09 -5.67 -15.24
CA GLY A 143 12.87 -6.43 -15.38
C GLY A 143 11.88 -6.26 -14.23
N THR A 144 10.69 -6.87 -14.40
CA THR A 144 9.56 -6.72 -13.48
C THR A 144 9.73 -7.44 -12.14
N ARG A 145 10.38 -8.62 -12.14
CA ARG A 145 10.56 -9.41 -10.90
C ARG A 145 11.43 -8.71 -9.84
N PRO A 146 12.62 -8.16 -10.15
CA PRO A 146 13.41 -7.41 -9.18
C PRO A 146 12.67 -6.20 -8.61
N LEU A 147 11.88 -5.50 -9.44
CA LEU A 147 11.05 -4.39 -8.98
C LEU A 147 10.04 -4.87 -7.94
N LEU A 148 9.31 -5.96 -8.20
CA LEU A 148 8.35 -6.52 -7.24
C LEU A 148 9.01 -6.93 -5.92
N VAL A 149 10.23 -7.47 -5.95
CA VAL A 149 11.00 -7.78 -4.74
C VAL A 149 11.30 -6.52 -3.94
N ILE A 150 11.73 -5.44 -4.60
CA ILE A 150 11.98 -4.16 -3.93
C ILE A 150 10.70 -3.60 -3.33
N ILE A 151 9.57 -3.66 -4.04
CA ILE A 151 8.27 -3.23 -3.52
C ILE A 151 7.89 -4.06 -2.27
N ALA A 152 8.11 -5.37 -2.28
CA ALA A 152 7.86 -6.23 -1.12
C ALA A 152 8.75 -5.86 0.08
N VAL A 153 10.03 -5.57 -0.15
CA VAL A 153 10.97 -5.13 0.89
C VAL A 153 10.55 -3.78 1.47
N LEU A 154 10.15 -2.82 0.64
CA LEU A 154 9.64 -1.52 1.10
C LEU A 154 8.39 -1.67 1.96
N ALA A 155 7.45 -2.54 1.54
CA ALA A 155 6.24 -2.85 2.32
C ALA A 155 6.58 -3.51 3.65
N PHE A 156 7.54 -4.43 3.68
CA PHE A 156 8.00 -5.09 4.91
C PHE A 156 8.66 -4.10 5.89
N ILE A 157 9.51 -3.20 5.38
CA ILE A 157 10.14 -2.16 6.20
C ILE A 157 9.06 -1.25 6.80
N GLU A 158 8.08 -0.83 6.01
CA GLU A 158 6.99 0.00 6.49
C GLU A 158 6.18 -0.68 7.58
N ALA A 159 5.77 -1.94 7.39
CA ALA A 159 5.05 -2.73 8.36
C ALA A 159 5.83 -2.88 9.69
N THR A 160 7.14 -3.11 9.59
CA THR A 160 8.03 -3.24 10.75
C THR A 160 8.18 -1.92 11.50
N LEU A 161 8.25 -0.78 10.82
CA LEU A 161 8.28 0.55 11.45
C LEU A 161 6.96 0.85 12.17
N ALA A 162 5.81 0.48 11.59
CA ALA A 162 4.51 0.62 12.24
C ALA A 162 4.40 -0.27 13.48
N LEU A 163 4.89 -1.52 13.41
CA LEU A 163 4.92 -2.43 14.54
C LEU A 163 5.81 -1.91 15.67
N ARG A 164 7.01 -1.41 15.37
CA ARG A 164 7.88 -0.79 16.37
C ARG A 164 7.22 0.40 17.05
N ARG A 165 6.52 1.24 16.29
CA ARG A 165 5.78 2.37 16.87
C ARG A 165 4.66 1.90 17.79
N SER A 166 3.95 0.82 17.44
CA SER A 166 2.89 0.26 18.28
C SER A 166 3.37 -0.29 19.65
N MET A 167 4.65 -0.68 19.74
CA MET A 167 5.26 -1.19 20.96
C MET A 167 5.82 -0.07 21.89
N GLN A 168 5.87 1.17 21.39
CA GLN A 168 6.37 2.33 22.13
C GLN A 168 5.25 3.15 22.81
N LEU A 169 4.01 2.77 22.57
CA LEU A 169 2.80 3.37 23.13
C LEU A 169 2.19 2.49 24.22
#